data_db53a068544cba7ac6af2d74e8a8d3d6
#
_entry.id   db53a068544cba7ac6af2d74e8a8d3d6
#
_cell.length_a   1.000
_cell.length_b   1.000
_cell.length_c   1.000
_cell.angle_alpha   90.00
_cell.angle_beta   90.00
_cell.angle_gamma   90.00
#
_symmetry.space_group_name_H-M   'P 1'
#
loop_
_entity.id
_entity.type
_entity.pdbx_description
1 polymer ?
#
loop_
_entity_poly.entity_id
_entity_poly.type
_entity_poly.pdbx_seq_one_letter_code
_entity_poly.pdbx_strand_id
1 'polypeptide(L)'
;MQLDSCIGNTPMIKISDGLWAKAELMNPTGSIKDRPASWILNMQGKDLKPGDTICEATSGNMGVSFAWLAATRGLKCVIIMPDNMSEERKKTLEFYGAELIEVPAGDFDGAIELRNTLCRKNGWFNCNQFHNEWNIDAHYFTTGAEILDWAFNGQTGDNYQNYGGQLSAIVTGTGTGGTLMGCHKRMSGVFKDLKFVAVEPAESAVMSGGEPGLHGIQGIGDGSKFLVDMACVNTIAQISTEDARARAKELAKTHGLFVGISAGANILAAERWIEQNKPEYPVVTFLCDRGDRYFSCL
;
A
#
# COMPACT_ATOMS: atom_id res chain seq x y z
N MET A 1 4.58 -15.57 -21.12
CA MET A 1 4.01 -15.60 -19.75
C MET A 1 3.76 -14.15 -19.39
N GLN A 2 2.52 -13.76 -19.13
CA GLN A 2 2.24 -12.40 -18.64
C GLN A 2 2.60 -12.37 -17.15
N LEU A 3 3.65 -11.65 -16.79
CA LEU A 3 4.12 -11.51 -15.39
C LEU A 3 3.05 -10.88 -14.47
N ASP A 4 2.11 -10.13 -15.04
CA ASP A 4 0.96 -9.56 -14.34
C ASP A 4 0.11 -10.63 -13.61
N SER A 5 0.07 -11.86 -14.11
CA SER A 5 -0.65 -12.97 -13.46
C SER A 5 -0.02 -13.42 -12.14
N CYS A 6 1.20 -12.95 -11.84
CA CYS A 6 1.86 -13.20 -10.56
C CYS A 6 1.48 -12.17 -9.47
N ILE A 7 0.70 -11.13 -9.82
CA ILE A 7 0.24 -10.11 -8.85
C ILE A 7 -0.94 -10.67 -8.06
N GLY A 8 -0.90 -10.49 -6.75
CA GLY A 8 -1.97 -10.95 -5.87
C GLY A 8 -1.81 -12.40 -5.43
N ASN A 9 -2.89 -13.00 -4.95
CA ASN A 9 -2.92 -14.32 -4.32
C ASN A 9 -1.84 -14.49 -3.24
N THR A 10 -1.55 -13.39 -2.52
CA THR A 10 -0.56 -13.38 -1.46
C THR A 10 -1.11 -14.10 -0.23
N PRO A 11 -0.28 -14.82 0.53
CA PRO A 11 -0.77 -15.58 1.69
C PRO A 11 -1.20 -14.69 2.85
N MET A 12 -2.06 -15.25 3.70
CA MET A 12 -2.33 -14.73 5.03
C MET A 12 -1.35 -15.38 6.02
N ILE A 13 -0.65 -14.57 6.80
CA ILE A 13 0.33 -15.03 7.80
C ILE A 13 -0.22 -14.77 9.20
N LYS A 14 -0.24 -15.79 10.05
CA LYS A 14 -0.60 -15.64 11.46
C LYS A 14 0.56 -14.97 12.20
N ILE A 15 0.30 -13.81 12.80
CA ILE A 15 1.29 -13.06 13.60
C ILE A 15 1.20 -13.45 15.07
N SER A 16 -0.02 -13.52 15.58
CA SER A 16 -0.31 -13.95 16.93
C SER A 16 -1.75 -14.48 17.00
N ASP A 17 -2.21 -14.90 18.17
CA ASP A 17 -3.61 -15.30 18.32
C ASP A 17 -4.54 -14.12 18.02
N GLY A 18 -5.48 -14.34 17.09
CA GLY A 18 -6.40 -13.34 16.62
C GLY A 18 -5.84 -12.28 15.64
N LEU A 19 -4.51 -12.26 15.37
CA LEU A 19 -3.91 -11.31 14.43
C LEU A 19 -3.32 -12.01 13.21
N TRP A 20 -3.81 -11.61 12.04
CA TRP A 20 -3.34 -12.09 10.74
C TRP A 20 -2.88 -10.94 9.84
N ALA A 21 -1.90 -11.21 9.01
CA ALA A 21 -1.35 -10.23 8.08
C ALA A 21 -1.36 -10.72 6.65
N LYS A 22 -1.86 -9.91 5.73
CA LYS A 22 -1.81 -10.13 4.29
C LYS A 22 -0.41 -9.83 3.78
N ALA A 23 0.29 -10.84 3.24
CA ALA A 23 1.72 -10.75 2.90
C ALA A 23 1.96 -10.08 1.54
N GLU A 24 1.62 -8.80 1.43
CA GLU A 24 1.74 -8.01 0.19
C GLU A 24 3.19 -7.80 -0.27
N LEU A 25 4.15 -7.98 0.61
CA LEU A 25 5.58 -8.02 0.30
C LEU A 25 5.97 -9.15 -0.68
N MET A 26 5.06 -10.12 -0.91
CA MET A 26 5.27 -11.25 -1.82
C MET A 26 4.78 -10.98 -3.25
N ASN A 27 4.23 -9.82 -3.53
CA ASN A 27 3.98 -9.40 -4.92
C ASN A 27 5.30 -9.31 -5.73
N PRO A 28 5.26 -9.36 -7.06
CA PRO A 28 6.45 -9.41 -7.94
C PRO A 28 7.51 -8.35 -7.65
N THR A 29 7.11 -7.07 -7.47
CA THR A 29 8.07 -6.02 -7.10
C THR A 29 8.33 -5.94 -5.60
N GLY A 30 7.70 -6.78 -4.79
CA GLY A 30 7.84 -6.80 -3.33
C GLY A 30 6.97 -5.78 -2.60
N SER A 31 5.85 -5.34 -3.18
CA SER A 31 4.93 -4.43 -2.49
C SER A 31 3.47 -4.54 -2.92
N ILE A 32 2.59 -4.07 -2.06
CA ILE A 32 1.14 -3.94 -2.29
C ILE A 32 0.81 -3.09 -3.53
N LYS A 33 1.72 -2.22 -3.97
CA LYS A 33 1.50 -1.28 -5.07
C LYS A 33 1.41 -1.93 -6.44
N ASP A 34 1.87 -3.17 -6.60
CA ASP A 34 1.70 -3.92 -7.84
C ASP A 34 0.23 -4.08 -8.21
N ARG A 35 -0.66 -4.23 -7.22
CA ARG A 35 -2.10 -4.37 -7.44
C ARG A 35 -2.73 -3.14 -8.09
N PRO A 36 -2.68 -1.94 -7.48
CA PRO A 36 -3.29 -0.77 -8.10
C PRO A 36 -2.56 -0.34 -9.38
N ALA A 37 -1.25 -0.51 -9.49
CA ALA A 37 -0.52 -0.17 -10.70
C ALA A 37 -1.00 -1.03 -11.90
N SER A 38 -1.10 -2.35 -11.72
CA SER A 38 -1.61 -3.24 -12.76
C SER A 38 -3.07 -2.95 -13.09
N TRP A 39 -3.90 -2.72 -12.08
CA TRP A 39 -5.32 -2.44 -12.29
C TRP A 39 -5.55 -1.14 -13.07
N ILE A 40 -4.86 -0.06 -12.72
CA ILE A 40 -4.92 1.22 -13.44
C ILE A 40 -4.55 1.02 -14.91
N LEU A 41 -3.45 0.32 -15.19
CA LEU A 41 -3.02 0.08 -16.56
C LEU A 41 -3.97 -0.87 -17.32
N ASN A 42 -4.59 -1.84 -16.67
CA ASN A 42 -5.51 -2.76 -17.31
C ASN A 42 -6.87 -2.14 -17.62
N MET A 43 -7.35 -1.25 -16.78
CA MET A 43 -8.69 -0.69 -16.88
C MET A 43 -8.71 0.65 -17.61
N GLN A 44 -7.87 1.58 -17.19
CA GLN A 44 -7.80 2.92 -17.77
C GLN A 44 -6.77 3.00 -18.91
N GLY A 45 -5.65 2.29 -18.76
CA GLY A 45 -4.58 2.23 -19.77
C GLY A 45 -4.74 1.10 -20.79
N LYS A 46 -5.92 0.49 -20.92
CA LYS A 46 -6.17 -0.69 -21.79
C LYS A 46 -5.84 -0.48 -23.26
N ASP A 47 -5.89 0.76 -23.74
CA ASP A 47 -5.65 1.11 -25.14
C ASP A 47 -4.18 1.51 -25.41
N LEU A 48 -3.32 1.53 -24.36
CA LEU A 48 -1.89 1.79 -24.49
C LEU A 48 -1.20 0.72 -25.31
N LYS A 49 -0.30 1.16 -26.18
CA LYS A 49 0.49 0.31 -27.08
C LYS A 49 1.96 0.36 -26.71
N PRO A 50 2.75 -0.67 -27.07
CA PRO A 50 4.19 -0.60 -26.93
C PRO A 50 4.77 0.68 -27.55
N GLY A 51 5.61 1.37 -26.78
CA GLY A 51 6.17 2.69 -27.13
C GLY A 51 5.40 3.89 -26.56
N ASP A 52 4.15 3.72 -26.11
CA ASP A 52 3.43 4.78 -25.39
C ASP A 52 4.08 5.06 -24.03
N THR A 53 3.89 6.29 -23.53
CA THR A 53 4.51 6.75 -22.30
C THR A 53 3.46 6.84 -21.19
N ILE A 54 3.76 6.22 -20.05
CA ILE A 54 3.05 6.43 -18.77
C ILE A 54 3.86 7.35 -17.88
N CYS A 55 3.17 8.17 -17.06
CA CYS A 55 3.83 9.12 -16.17
C CYS A 55 3.18 9.13 -14.79
N GLU A 56 4.02 9.14 -13.74
CA GLU A 56 3.56 9.25 -12.35
C GLU A 56 4.48 10.13 -11.51
N ALA A 57 3.90 10.85 -10.54
CA ALA A 57 4.61 11.57 -9.50
C ALA A 57 4.69 10.71 -8.24
N THR A 58 5.85 10.13 -7.98
CA THR A 58 6.03 9.24 -6.83
C THR A 58 7.50 8.97 -6.56
N SER A 59 7.85 8.89 -5.28
CA SER A 59 9.19 8.47 -4.83
C SER A 59 9.21 7.04 -4.26
N GLY A 60 8.07 6.36 -4.27
CA GLY A 60 7.89 5.11 -3.54
C GLY A 60 7.60 3.88 -4.40
N ASN A 61 7.02 2.90 -3.76
CA ASN A 61 6.71 1.58 -4.33
C ASN A 61 5.83 1.64 -5.59
N MET A 62 4.95 2.64 -5.72
CA MET A 62 4.11 2.80 -6.89
C MET A 62 4.94 3.05 -8.16
N GLY A 63 6.00 3.87 -8.06
CA GLY A 63 6.92 4.10 -9.18
C GLY A 63 7.60 2.82 -9.62
N VAL A 64 8.07 2.01 -8.67
CA VAL A 64 8.69 0.71 -8.96
C VAL A 64 7.70 -0.22 -9.67
N SER A 65 6.45 -0.28 -9.20
CA SER A 65 5.41 -1.11 -9.82
C SER A 65 5.08 -0.64 -11.25
N PHE A 66 4.96 0.68 -11.49
CA PHE A 66 4.74 1.21 -12.83
C PHE A 66 5.94 1.00 -13.76
N ALA A 67 7.17 1.20 -13.28
CA ALA A 67 8.38 0.97 -14.08
C ALA A 67 8.50 -0.51 -14.50
N TRP A 68 8.27 -1.43 -13.55
CA TRP A 68 8.25 -2.86 -13.83
C TRP A 68 7.15 -3.25 -14.85
N LEU A 69 5.92 -2.76 -14.67
CA LEU A 69 4.81 -3.05 -15.59
C LEU A 69 5.06 -2.43 -16.97
N ALA A 70 5.63 -1.23 -17.03
CA ALA A 70 5.99 -0.61 -18.29
C ALA A 70 7.03 -1.45 -19.05
N ALA A 71 8.08 -1.91 -18.36
CA ALA A 71 9.08 -2.80 -18.95
C ALA A 71 8.45 -4.10 -19.49
N THR A 72 7.50 -4.71 -18.78
CA THR A 72 6.83 -5.96 -19.21
C THR A 72 5.91 -5.76 -20.41
N ARG A 73 5.41 -4.52 -20.64
CA ARG A 73 4.44 -4.18 -21.70
C ARG A 73 5.06 -3.41 -22.86
N GLY A 74 6.38 -3.15 -22.82
CA GLY A 74 7.06 -2.33 -23.82
C GLY A 74 6.64 -0.86 -23.81
N LEU A 75 6.12 -0.36 -22.70
CA LEU A 75 5.78 1.05 -22.49
C LEU A 75 7.03 1.82 -22.04
N LYS A 76 7.04 3.12 -22.26
CA LYS A 76 7.97 4.04 -21.62
C LYS A 76 7.40 4.48 -20.28
N CYS A 77 8.24 4.64 -19.27
CA CYS A 77 7.85 5.07 -17.94
C CYS A 77 8.62 6.33 -17.56
N VAL A 78 7.90 7.38 -17.17
CA VAL A 78 8.48 8.62 -16.64
C VAL A 78 8.04 8.76 -15.20
N ILE A 79 9.00 8.85 -14.28
CA ILE A 79 8.73 9.05 -12.85
C ILE A 79 9.28 10.42 -12.44
N ILE A 80 8.41 11.20 -11.78
CA ILE A 80 8.76 12.52 -11.26
C ILE A 80 8.85 12.43 -9.74
N MET A 81 9.98 12.87 -9.18
CA MET A 81 10.23 12.76 -7.74
C MET A 81 11.14 13.88 -7.23
N PRO A 82 11.10 14.20 -5.92
CA PRO A 82 12.10 15.06 -5.30
C PRO A 82 13.53 14.49 -5.42
N ASP A 83 14.52 15.37 -5.60
CA ASP A 83 15.92 15.02 -5.83
C ASP A 83 16.61 14.39 -4.62
N ASN A 84 16.10 14.64 -3.41
CA ASN A 84 16.60 14.10 -2.13
C ASN A 84 16.15 12.65 -1.84
N MET A 85 15.60 11.94 -2.81
CA MET A 85 15.26 10.53 -2.64
C MET A 85 16.54 9.66 -2.66
N SER A 86 16.47 8.50 -1.98
CA SER A 86 17.65 7.63 -1.85
C SER A 86 18.12 7.08 -3.20
N GLU A 87 19.43 6.93 -3.35
CA GLU A 87 20.06 6.41 -4.58
C GLU A 87 19.58 4.99 -4.92
N GLU A 88 19.27 4.17 -3.91
CA GLU A 88 18.74 2.81 -4.13
C GLU A 88 17.40 2.84 -4.87
N ARG A 89 16.55 3.84 -4.57
CA ARG A 89 15.25 4.01 -5.24
C ARG A 89 15.43 4.45 -6.68
N LYS A 90 16.26 5.47 -6.90
CA LYS A 90 16.56 5.96 -8.25
C LYS A 90 17.09 4.84 -9.11
N LYS A 91 18.11 4.12 -8.64
CA LYS A 91 18.70 2.97 -9.34
C LYS A 91 17.70 1.85 -9.62
N THR A 92 16.79 1.56 -8.69
CA THR A 92 15.76 0.54 -8.93
C THR A 92 14.83 0.93 -10.07
N LEU A 93 14.41 2.18 -10.15
CA LEU A 93 13.55 2.69 -11.22
C LEU A 93 14.29 2.68 -12.57
N GLU A 94 15.52 3.17 -12.60
CA GLU A 94 16.39 3.18 -13.79
C GLU A 94 16.67 1.75 -14.28
N PHE A 95 16.84 0.80 -13.36
CA PHE A 95 17.07 -0.61 -13.71
C PHE A 95 15.88 -1.23 -14.46
N TYR A 96 14.65 -0.77 -14.18
CA TYR A 96 13.46 -1.12 -14.97
C TYR A 96 13.27 -0.26 -16.22
N GLY A 97 14.21 0.68 -16.51
CA GLY A 97 14.17 1.54 -17.69
C GLY A 97 13.29 2.78 -17.56
N ALA A 98 12.93 3.19 -16.34
CA ALA A 98 12.20 4.43 -16.14
C ALA A 98 13.12 5.64 -16.35
N GLU A 99 12.58 6.68 -16.99
CA GLU A 99 13.18 8.02 -17.04
C GLU A 99 12.78 8.78 -15.76
N LEU A 100 13.77 9.36 -15.09
CA LEU A 100 13.56 10.13 -13.87
C LEU A 100 13.60 11.63 -14.17
N ILE A 101 12.60 12.36 -13.69
CA ILE A 101 12.59 13.83 -13.69
C ILE A 101 12.57 14.27 -12.23
N GLU A 102 13.60 14.99 -11.83
CA GLU A 102 13.75 15.45 -10.45
C GLU A 102 13.19 16.87 -10.27
N VAL A 103 12.53 17.08 -9.12
CA VAL A 103 12.10 18.38 -8.62
C VAL A 103 12.87 18.73 -7.35
N PRO A 104 12.84 19.98 -6.86
CA PRO A 104 13.52 20.35 -5.64
C PRO A 104 13.16 19.45 -4.44
N ALA A 105 14.10 19.31 -3.50
CA ALA A 105 13.97 18.49 -2.30
C ALA A 105 12.65 18.77 -1.55
N GLY A 106 11.85 17.72 -1.34
CA GLY A 106 10.59 17.82 -0.60
C GLY A 106 9.41 18.41 -1.37
N ASP A 107 9.57 18.79 -2.65
CA ASP A 107 8.52 19.41 -3.47
C ASP A 107 7.61 18.34 -4.11
N PHE A 108 6.80 17.67 -3.29
CA PHE A 108 5.85 16.67 -3.79
C PHE A 108 4.69 17.29 -4.59
N ASP A 109 4.22 18.46 -4.22
CA ASP A 109 3.15 19.17 -4.93
C ASP A 109 3.64 19.62 -6.31
N GLY A 110 4.86 20.16 -6.40
CA GLY A 110 5.49 20.50 -7.66
C GLY A 110 5.70 19.27 -8.57
N ALA A 111 6.04 18.12 -8.02
CA ALA A 111 6.12 16.87 -8.78
C ALA A 111 4.76 16.48 -9.40
N ILE A 112 3.67 16.59 -8.64
CA ILE A 112 2.31 16.31 -9.11
C ILE A 112 1.89 17.30 -10.21
N GLU A 113 2.16 18.59 -10.02
CA GLU A 113 1.83 19.62 -11.00
C GLU A 113 2.63 19.44 -12.31
N LEU A 114 3.93 19.14 -12.19
CA LEU A 114 4.80 18.88 -13.34
C LEU A 114 4.33 17.64 -14.11
N ARG A 115 3.97 16.54 -13.41
CA ARG A 115 3.35 15.35 -14.03
C ARG A 115 2.12 15.74 -14.85
N ASN A 116 1.18 16.47 -14.25
CA ASN A 116 -0.05 16.87 -14.90
C ASN A 116 0.22 17.72 -16.15
N THR A 117 1.21 18.60 -16.09
CA THR A 117 1.62 19.45 -17.18
C THR A 117 2.25 18.67 -18.32
N LEU A 118 3.20 17.77 -18.01
CA LEU A 118 3.88 16.96 -19.01
C LEU A 118 2.91 15.97 -19.68
N CYS A 119 2.01 15.35 -18.93
CA CYS A 119 1.00 14.46 -19.50
C CYS A 119 0.12 15.19 -20.50
N ARG A 120 -0.38 16.39 -20.16
CA ARG A 120 -1.22 17.19 -21.06
C ARG A 120 -0.44 17.65 -22.31
N LYS A 121 0.79 18.10 -22.12
CA LYS A 121 1.63 18.62 -23.22
C LYS A 121 2.03 17.55 -24.23
N ASN A 122 2.37 16.36 -23.74
CA ASN A 122 2.96 15.31 -24.56
C ASN A 122 1.96 14.19 -24.93
N GLY A 123 0.72 14.24 -24.44
CA GLY A 123 -0.26 13.17 -24.62
C GLY A 123 0.11 11.88 -23.86
N TRP A 124 0.88 12.00 -22.77
CA TRP A 124 1.27 10.85 -21.95
C TRP A 124 0.11 10.39 -21.06
N PHE A 125 0.09 9.11 -20.77
CA PHE A 125 -0.90 8.54 -19.84
C PHE A 125 -0.57 8.93 -18.40
N ASN A 126 -1.50 9.66 -17.76
CA ASN A 126 -1.39 10.07 -16.36
C ASN A 126 -1.96 8.99 -15.45
N CYS A 127 -1.11 8.30 -14.68
CA CYS A 127 -1.54 7.22 -13.78
C CYS A 127 -2.32 7.74 -12.57
N ASN A 128 -1.92 8.90 -12.01
CA ASN A 128 -2.64 9.67 -11.00
C ASN A 128 -3.10 8.87 -9.76
N GLN A 129 -2.21 8.13 -9.11
CA GLN A 129 -2.53 7.23 -8.00
C GLN A 129 -3.36 7.85 -6.86
N PHE A 130 -3.19 9.16 -6.61
CA PHE A 130 -3.78 9.87 -5.48
C PHE A 130 -5.27 10.19 -5.66
N HIS A 131 -5.76 10.25 -6.92
CA HIS A 131 -7.15 10.63 -7.23
C HIS A 131 -7.82 9.64 -8.19
N ASN A 132 -7.21 8.49 -8.41
CA ASN A 132 -7.69 7.48 -9.34
C ASN A 132 -8.49 6.40 -8.60
N GLU A 133 -9.79 6.36 -8.83
CA GLU A 133 -10.69 5.39 -8.18
C GLU A 133 -10.35 3.92 -8.55
N TRP A 134 -9.66 3.68 -9.67
CA TRP A 134 -9.16 2.35 -10.00
C TRP A 134 -8.14 1.81 -8.98
N ASN A 135 -7.55 2.69 -8.17
CA ASN A 135 -6.75 2.29 -7.02
C ASN A 135 -7.62 1.61 -5.95
N ILE A 136 -8.81 2.14 -5.67
CA ILE A 136 -9.78 1.52 -4.76
C ILE A 136 -10.29 0.19 -5.34
N ASP A 137 -10.66 0.20 -6.62
CA ASP A 137 -11.21 -0.98 -7.29
C ASP A 137 -10.19 -2.11 -7.39
N ALA A 138 -8.91 -1.82 -7.55
CA ALA A 138 -7.85 -2.83 -7.47
C ALA A 138 -7.94 -3.62 -6.16
N HIS A 139 -8.07 -2.93 -5.04
CA HIS A 139 -8.17 -3.57 -3.74
C HIS A 139 -9.55 -4.20 -3.48
N TYR A 140 -10.62 -3.64 -4.03
CA TYR A 140 -11.95 -4.24 -3.97
C TYR A 140 -11.99 -5.61 -4.67
N PHE A 141 -11.46 -5.68 -5.91
CA PHE A 141 -11.55 -6.89 -6.73
C PHE A 141 -10.45 -7.93 -6.43
N THR A 142 -9.36 -7.53 -5.80
CA THR A 142 -8.24 -8.42 -5.50
C THR A 142 -8.02 -8.58 -3.99
N THR A 143 -7.40 -7.64 -3.31
CA THR A 143 -7.03 -7.73 -1.88
C THR A 143 -8.21 -8.05 -0.98
N GLY A 144 -9.29 -7.29 -1.11
CA GLY A 144 -10.52 -7.50 -0.33
C GLY A 144 -11.21 -8.81 -0.66
N ALA A 145 -11.19 -9.21 -1.95
CA ALA A 145 -11.73 -10.49 -2.37
C ALA A 145 -10.94 -11.68 -1.80
N GLU A 146 -9.61 -11.59 -1.81
CA GLU A 146 -8.74 -12.63 -1.25
C GLU A 146 -8.88 -12.74 0.29
N ILE A 147 -9.03 -11.63 1.00
CA ILE A 147 -9.29 -11.63 2.46
C ILE A 147 -10.67 -12.22 2.74
N LEU A 148 -11.68 -11.87 1.95
CA LEU A 148 -13.03 -12.40 2.09
C LEU A 148 -13.04 -13.90 1.86
N ASP A 149 -12.41 -14.37 0.79
CA ASP A 149 -12.27 -15.80 0.49
C ASP A 149 -11.57 -16.54 1.63
N TRP A 150 -10.46 -15.98 2.14
CA TRP A 150 -9.76 -16.54 3.29
C TRP A 150 -10.64 -16.61 4.54
N ALA A 151 -11.46 -15.58 4.82
CA ALA A 151 -12.33 -15.57 5.99
C ALA A 151 -13.37 -16.69 5.96
N PHE A 152 -13.94 -16.99 4.78
CA PHE A 152 -14.97 -18.02 4.62
C PHE A 152 -14.40 -19.43 4.42
N ASN A 153 -13.36 -19.57 3.61
CA ASN A 153 -12.86 -20.85 3.16
C ASN A 153 -11.62 -21.32 3.94
N GLY A 154 -10.94 -20.37 4.62
CA GLY A 154 -9.75 -20.62 5.40
C GLY A 154 -8.53 -21.03 4.57
N GLN A 155 -7.40 -21.21 5.23
CA GLN A 155 -6.28 -21.97 4.66
C GLN A 155 -6.38 -23.42 5.15
N THR A 156 -6.26 -24.37 4.25
CA THR A 156 -6.14 -25.79 4.56
C THR A 156 -4.80 -26.05 5.23
N GLY A 157 -4.81 -26.43 6.52
CA GLY A 157 -3.61 -26.78 7.30
C GLY A 157 -3.93 -27.11 8.75
N ASP A 158 -3.02 -27.78 9.46
CA ASP A 158 -3.22 -28.35 10.79
C ASP A 158 -3.52 -27.36 11.93
N ASN A 159 -3.51 -26.05 11.66
CA ASN A 159 -3.84 -24.99 12.61
C ASN A 159 -5.08 -24.16 12.19
N TYR A 160 -5.98 -24.78 11.44
CA TYR A 160 -7.20 -24.13 10.97
C TYR A 160 -8.16 -23.85 12.15
N GLN A 161 -8.32 -22.59 12.51
CA GLN A 161 -9.45 -22.11 13.29
C GLN A 161 -10.52 -21.59 12.32
N ASN A 162 -11.64 -22.30 12.25
CA ASN A 162 -12.79 -21.82 11.49
C ASN A 162 -13.48 -20.71 12.30
N TYR A 163 -13.26 -19.47 11.91
CA TYR A 163 -13.90 -18.33 12.53
C TYR A 163 -15.32 -18.09 12.00
N GLY A 164 -15.93 -19.07 11.30
CA GLY A 164 -17.28 -18.95 10.76
C GLY A 164 -17.44 -17.84 9.71
N GLY A 165 -16.37 -17.46 9.06
CA GLY A 165 -16.38 -16.37 8.09
C GLY A 165 -16.44 -14.98 8.72
N GLN A 166 -16.18 -14.82 10.02
CA GLN A 166 -16.26 -13.52 10.71
C GLN A 166 -14.89 -12.84 10.83
N LEU A 167 -14.89 -11.51 10.78
CA LEU A 167 -13.74 -10.64 11.04
C LEU A 167 -14.13 -9.50 11.96
N SER A 168 -13.23 -9.11 12.87
CA SER A 168 -13.47 -7.99 13.79
C SER A 168 -12.96 -6.67 13.27
N ALA A 169 -11.79 -6.63 12.63
CA ALA A 169 -11.25 -5.39 12.08
C ALA A 169 -10.31 -5.63 10.88
N ILE A 170 -10.25 -4.61 10.03
CA ILE A 170 -9.20 -4.38 9.03
C ILE A 170 -8.40 -3.17 9.50
N VAL A 171 -7.09 -3.35 9.73
CA VAL A 171 -6.18 -2.31 10.21
C VAL A 171 -5.13 -2.05 9.14
N THR A 172 -5.03 -0.83 8.63
CA THR A 172 -4.06 -0.51 7.56
C THR A 172 -3.60 0.94 7.56
N GLY A 173 -2.33 1.12 7.29
CA GLY A 173 -1.74 2.42 7.01
C GLY A 173 -2.36 3.08 5.79
N THR A 174 -2.59 4.36 5.88
CA THR A 174 -3.22 5.15 4.84
C THR A 174 -2.22 6.10 4.18
N GLY A 175 -1.78 5.74 2.97
CA GLY A 175 -1.17 6.66 2.02
C GLY A 175 -2.25 7.22 1.11
N THR A 176 -2.41 6.66 -0.10
CA THR A 176 -3.51 7.07 -1.00
C THR A 176 -4.92 6.72 -0.50
N GLY A 177 -5.05 5.79 0.45
CA GLY A 177 -6.35 5.31 0.95
C GLY A 177 -6.94 4.13 0.17
N GLY A 178 -6.35 3.76 -0.98
CA GLY A 178 -6.90 2.71 -1.86
C GLY A 178 -7.14 1.37 -1.17
N THR A 179 -6.20 0.91 -0.33
CA THR A 179 -6.32 -0.36 0.39
C THR A 179 -7.48 -0.36 1.37
N LEU A 180 -7.56 0.67 2.22
CA LEU A 180 -8.62 0.79 3.23
C LEU A 180 -9.99 0.88 2.57
N MET A 181 -10.15 1.76 1.59
CA MET A 181 -11.42 1.97 0.90
C MET A 181 -11.84 0.78 0.03
N GLY A 182 -10.90 0.10 -0.63
CA GLY A 182 -11.18 -1.11 -1.40
C GLY A 182 -11.65 -2.26 -0.51
N CYS A 183 -10.99 -2.47 0.63
CA CYS A 183 -11.41 -3.44 1.63
C CYS A 183 -12.77 -3.08 2.24
N HIS A 184 -12.99 -1.80 2.57
CA HIS A 184 -14.29 -1.32 3.06
C HIS A 184 -15.40 -1.60 2.04
N LYS A 185 -15.23 -1.15 0.81
CA LYS A 185 -16.20 -1.34 -0.29
C LYS A 185 -16.55 -2.82 -0.49
N ARG A 186 -15.56 -3.73 -0.33
CA ARG A 186 -15.75 -5.18 -0.52
C ARG A 186 -16.47 -5.85 0.63
N MET A 187 -16.20 -5.46 1.88
CA MET A 187 -16.55 -6.25 3.07
C MET A 187 -17.62 -5.63 3.96
N SER A 188 -17.87 -4.31 3.90
CA SER A 188 -18.85 -3.64 4.77
C SER A 188 -20.29 -4.14 4.59
N GLY A 189 -20.66 -4.60 3.39
CA GLY A 189 -21.96 -5.22 3.13
C GLY A 189 -22.06 -6.69 3.55
N VAL A 190 -20.94 -7.34 3.86
CA VAL A 190 -20.86 -8.75 4.24
C VAL A 190 -20.80 -8.91 5.76
N PHE A 191 -19.95 -8.11 6.41
CA PHE A 191 -19.72 -8.16 7.86
C PHE A 191 -20.29 -6.89 8.52
N LYS A 192 -21.40 -7.01 9.24
CA LYS A 192 -22.10 -5.85 9.83
C LYS A 192 -21.27 -5.11 10.88
N ASP A 193 -20.47 -5.84 11.65
CA ASP A 193 -19.73 -5.31 12.80
C ASP A 193 -18.24 -5.11 12.52
N LEU A 194 -17.78 -5.37 11.28
CA LEU A 194 -16.38 -5.19 10.88
C LEU A 194 -15.95 -3.73 11.04
N LYS A 195 -14.86 -3.52 11.77
CA LYS A 195 -14.28 -2.19 11.97
C LYS A 195 -13.13 -1.93 10.99
N PHE A 196 -13.11 -0.70 10.47
CA PHE A 196 -12.04 -0.22 9.60
C PHE A 196 -11.18 0.79 10.36
N VAL A 197 -9.92 0.41 10.59
CA VAL A 197 -8.97 1.17 11.39
C VAL A 197 -7.91 1.75 10.45
N ALA A 198 -7.88 3.07 10.34
CA ALA A 198 -6.85 3.79 9.60
C ALA A 198 -5.62 3.99 10.48
N VAL A 199 -4.44 3.77 9.94
CA VAL A 199 -3.17 4.05 10.66
C VAL A 199 -2.48 5.23 9.99
N GLU A 200 -2.09 6.21 10.81
CA GLU A 200 -1.33 7.38 10.38
C GLU A 200 -0.09 7.59 11.26
N PRO A 201 0.95 8.28 10.77
CA PRO A 201 2.08 8.65 11.61
C PRO A 201 1.64 9.64 12.69
N ALA A 202 2.11 9.44 13.93
CA ALA A 202 1.82 10.37 15.03
C ALA A 202 2.38 11.78 14.75
N GLU A 203 3.48 11.86 14.00
CA GLU A 203 4.13 13.11 13.58
C GLU A 203 3.40 13.84 12.44
N SER A 204 2.43 13.17 11.77
CA SER A 204 1.64 13.71 10.64
C SER A 204 0.20 13.22 10.74
N ALA A 205 -0.49 13.58 11.83
CA ALA A 205 -1.80 13.06 12.22
C ALA A 205 -2.97 13.78 11.53
N VAL A 206 -2.94 13.91 10.21
CA VAL A 206 -3.89 14.72 9.41
C VAL A 206 -5.32 14.18 9.47
N MET A 207 -5.50 12.86 9.49
CA MET A 207 -6.84 12.27 9.62
C MET A 207 -7.46 12.52 10.99
N SER A 208 -6.63 12.63 12.03
CA SER A 208 -7.06 13.00 13.39
C SER A 208 -7.24 14.50 13.60
N GLY A 209 -7.06 15.32 12.56
CA GLY A 209 -7.21 16.78 12.62
C GLY A 209 -5.94 17.54 13.00
N GLY A 210 -4.80 16.88 13.02
CA GLY A 210 -3.48 17.50 13.19
C GLY A 210 -2.94 18.07 11.86
N GLU A 211 -1.78 18.73 11.97
CA GLU A 211 -1.06 19.28 10.82
C GLU A 211 -0.15 18.23 10.16
N PRO A 212 0.13 18.35 8.84
CA PRO A 212 1.15 17.55 8.19
C PRO A 212 2.53 17.79 8.84
N GLY A 213 3.29 16.70 9.02
CA GLY A 213 4.61 16.76 9.65
C GLY A 213 5.60 15.77 9.03
N LEU A 214 6.89 16.00 9.25
CA LEU A 214 7.93 15.09 8.78
C LEU A 214 7.94 13.82 9.64
N HIS A 215 7.92 12.68 8.97
CA HIS A 215 7.96 11.37 9.62
C HIS A 215 8.76 10.37 8.79
N GLY A 216 9.10 9.22 9.38
CA GLY A 216 9.89 8.17 8.74
C GLY A 216 9.08 6.93 8.31
N ILE A 217 7.76 6.91 8.45
CA ILE A 217 6.92 5.77 8.04
C ILE A 217 6.55 5.94 6.58
N GLN A 218 7.44 5.52 5.69
CA GLN A 218 7.27 5.73 4.24
C GLN A 218 6.08 4.94 3.69
N GLY A 219 5.36 5.58 2.75
CA GLY A 219 4.22 4.99 2.04
C GLY A 219 2.87 5.18 2.71
N ILE A 220 2.82 5.88 3.85
CA ILE A 220 1.60 6.35 4.51
C ILE A 220 1.81 7.78 5.01
N GLY A 221 0.73 8.48 5.33
CA GLY A 221 0.81 9.81 5.95
C GLY A 221 1.31 10.92 5.01
N ASP A 222 0.97 10.86 3.73
CA ASP A 222 1.43 11.79 2.68
C ASP A 222 0.79 13.21 2.76
N GLY A 223 0.40 13.66 3.96
CA GLY A 223 -0.08 15.01 4.24
C GLY A 223 -1.52 15.32 3.79
N SER A 224 -2.24 14.36 3.23
CA SER A 224 -3.64 14.50 2.78
C SER A 224 -4.43 13.20 2.96
N LYS A 225 -5.75 13.32 2.97
CA LYS A 225 -6.67 12.16 3.05
C LYS A 225 -6.85 11.45 1.72
N PHE A 226 -6.56 12.09 0.62
CA PHE A 226 -6.70 11.59 -0.77
C PHE A 226 -8.02 10.83 -1.01
N LEU A 227 -7.95 9.52 -1.24
CA LEU A 227 -9.12 8.66 -1.51
C LEU A 227 -9.88 8.22 -0.25
N VAL A 228 -9.42 8.57 0.97
CA VAL A 228 -10.07 8.12 2.20
C VAL A 228 -11.37 8.89 2.44
N ASP A 229 -12.49 8.16 2.43
CA ASP A 229 -13.75 8.65 2.97
C ASP A 229 -13.78 8.44 4.48
N MET A 230 -13.70 9.52 5.24
CA MET A 230 -13.67 9.50 6.70
C MET A 230 -14.94 8.91 7.32
N ALA A 231 -16.08 8.93 6.61
CA ALA A 231 -17.30 8.27 7.07
C ALA A 231 -17.18 6.73 7.13
N CYS A 232 -16.23 6.17 6.40
CA CYS A 232 -15.93 4.75 6.38
C CYS A 232 -14.90 4.32 7.43
N VAL A 233 -14.29 5.25 8.18
CA VAL A 233 -13.25 4.99 9.17
C VAL A 233 -13.85 4.94 10.57
N ASN A 234 -13.73 3.81 11.25
CA ASN A 234 -14.26 3.64 12.62
C ASN A 234 -13.28 4.15 13.69
N THR A 235 -11.97 4.00 13.45
CA THR A 235 -10.91 4.38 14.39
C THR A 235 -9.68 4.82 13.62
N ILE A 236 -8.97 5.80 14.17
CA ILE A 236 -7.67 6.22 13.66
C ILE A 236 -6.62 5.88 14.72
N ALA A 237 -5.60 5.12 14.32
CA ALA A 237 -4.48 4.75 15.17
C ALA A 237 -3.25 5.57 14.77
N GLN A 238 -2.69 6.29 15.73
CA GLN A 238 -1.45 7.05 15.56
C GLN A 238 -0.27 6.21 16.02
N ILE A 239 0.71 6.03 15.16
CA ILE A 239 1.94 5.29 15.45
C ILE A 239 3.14 6.18 15.15
N SER A 240 4.07 6.29 16.11
CA SER A 240 5.29 7.04 15.91
C SER A 240 6.25 6.32 14.95
N THR A 241 7.09 7.08 14.28
CA THR A 241 8.17 6.53 13.43
C THR A 241 9.08 5.59 14.22
N GLU A 242 9.42 5.95 15.46
CA GLU A 242 10.28 5.15 16.32
C GLU A 242 9.65 3.80 16.66
N ASP A 243 8.40 3.80 17.12
CA ASP A 243 7.65 2.59 17.45
C ASP A 243 7.50 1.67 16.23
N ALA A 244 7.18 2.26 15.07
CA ALA A 244 7.03 1.51 13.81
C ALA A 244 8.33 0.81 13.40
N ARG A 245 9.47 1.51 13.49
CA ARG A 245 10.80 0.94 13.22
C ARG A 245 11.17 -0.15 14.20
N ALA A 246 10.94 0.09 15.49
CA ALA A 246 11.22 -0.89 16.54
C ALA A 246 10.43 -2.18 16.29
N ARG A 247 9.13 -2.06 15.97
CA ARG A 247 8.28 -3.23 15.71
C ARG A 247 8.68 -3.97 14.41
N ALA A 248 9.05 -3.25 13.34
CA ALA A 248 9.56 -3.88 12.12
C ALA A 248 10.84 -4.69 12.38
N LYS A 249 11.79 -4.14 13.15
CA LYS A 249 13.01 -4.86 13.56
C LYS A 249 12.72 -6.07 14.43
N GLU A 250 11.77 -5.98 15.33
CA GLU A 250 11.34 -7.09 16.18
C GLU A 250 10.72 -8.22 15.35
N LEU A 251 9.83 -7.91 14.39
CA LEU A 251 9.23 -8.88 13.49
C LEU A 251 10.28 -9.69 12.71
N ALA A 252 11.36 -9.04 12.27
CA ALA A 252 12.45 -9.73 11.62
C ALA A 252 13.15 -10.77 12.55
N LYS A 253 13.34 -10.42 13.82
CA LYS A 253 14.04 -11.26 14.80
C LYS A 253 13.17 -12.39 15.38
N THR A 254 11.88 -12.13 15.59
CA THR A 254 10.96 -13.04 16.29
C THR A 254 10.12 -13.89 15.35
N HIS A 255 9.81 -13.39 14.14
CA HIS A 255 8.95 -14.05 13.17
C HIS A 255 9.65 -14.36 11.84
N GLY A 256 10.91 -13.91 11.65
CA GLY A 256 11.60 -14.02 10.36
C GLY A 256 11.00 -13.16 9.25
N LEU A 257 10.21 -12.14 9.62
CA LEU A 257 9.50 -11.28 8.69
C LEU A 257 10.29 -9.97 8.48
N PHE A 258 11.07 -9.92 7.40
CA PHE A 258 11.83 -8.72 7.02
C PHE A 258 10.94 -7.78 6.20
N VAL A 259 10.26 -6.89 6.91
CA VAL A 259 9.20 -6.00 6.38
C VAL A 259 9.60 -4.52 6.45
N GLY A 260 8.92 -3.68 5.67
CA GLY A 260 9.09 -2.24 5.72
C GLY A 260 8.48 -1.61 6.98
N ILE A 261 8.82 -0.34 7.22
CA ILE A 261 8.44 0.42 8.42
C ILE A 261 6.92 0.52 8.57
N SER A 262 6.19 0.70 7.46
CA SER A 262 4.72 0.78 7.48
C SER A 262 4.05 -0.53 7.91
N ALA A 263 4.67 -1.69 7.65
CA ALA A 263 4.19 -2.95 8.17
C ALA A 263 4.39 -3.05 9.69
N GLY A 264 5.50 -2.52 10.21
CA GLY A 264 5.69 -2.37 11.67
C GLY A 264 4.60 -1.51 12.32
N ALA A 265 4.27 -0.37 11.70
CA ALA A 265 3.16 0.48 12.14
C ALA A 265 1.81 -0.26 12.11
N ASN A 266 1.53 -0.97 11.04
CA ASN A 266 0.30 -1.74 10.86
C ASN A 266 0.12 -2.81 11.94
N ILE A 267 1.16 -3.62 12.18
CA ILE A 267 1.14 -4.67 13.20
C ILE A 267 0.94 -4.07 14.57
N LEU A 268 1.70 -3.05 14.94
CA LEU A 268 1.61 -2.42 16.26
C LEU A 268 0.22 -1.78 16.49
N ALA A 269 -0.35 -1.13 15.47
CA ALA A 269 -1.69 -0.58 15.55
C ALA A 269 -2.75 -1.67 15.74
N ALA A 270 -2.62 -2.80 15.03
CA ALA A 270 -3.52 -3.93 15.18
C ALA A 270 -3.41 -4.59 16.55
N GLU A 271 -2.20 -4.75 17.09
CA GLU A 271 -1.96 -5.28 18.44
C GLU A 271 -2.60 -4.39 19.51
N ARG A 272 -2.37 -3.07 19.44
CA ARG A 272 -2.98 -2.08 20.36
C ARG A 272 -4.51 -2.09 20.26
N TRP A 273 -5.06 -2.22 19.04
CA TRP A 273 -6.50 -2.29 18.83
C TRP A 273 -7.10 -3.58 19.44
N ILE A 274 -6.45 -4.73 19.28
CA ILE A 274 -6.84 -6.02 19.87
C ILE A 274 -6.81 -5.93 21.40
N GLU A 275 -5.76 -5.39 21.99
CA GLU A 275 -5.64 -5.24 23.45
C GLU A 275 -6.76 -4.40 24.03
N GLN A 276 -7.14 -3.30 23.36
CA GLN A 276 -8.18 -2.38 23.80
C GLN A 276 -9.60 -2.95 23.62
N ASN A 277 -9.87 -3.66 22.51
CA ASN A 277 -11.21 -4.06 22.13
C ASN A 277 -11.53 -5.53 22.44
N LYS A 278 -10.52 -6.36 22.67
CA LYS A 278 -10.64 -7.81 22.96
C LYS A 278 -11.61 -8.50 22.01
N PRO A 279 -11.37 -8.43 20.70
CA PRO A 279 -12.31 -8.92 19.71
C PRO A 279 -12.47 -10.43 19.76
N GLU A 280 -13.67 -10.91 19.41
CA GLU A 280 -13.98 -12.33 19.31
C GLU A 280 -13.41 -12.98 18.04
N TYR A 281 -13.36 -12.21 16.95
CA TYR A 281 -12.95 -12.67 15.62
C TYR A 281 -11.60 -12.07 15.20
N PRO A 282 -10.94 -12.64 14.17
CA PRO A 282 -9.64 -12.17 13.72
C PRO A 282 -9.62 -10.70 13.32
N VAL A 283 -8.47 -10.10 13.55
CA VAL A 283 -8.07 -8.81 13.00
C VAL A 283 -7.08 -9.06 11.85
N VAL A 284 -7.30 -8.39 10.74
CA VAL A 284 -6.44 -8.49 9.56
C VAL A 284 -5.69 -7.18 9.35
N THR A 285 -4.40 -7.30 9.10
CA THR A 285 -3.53 -6.19 8.72
C THR A 285 -2.65 -6.54 7.52
N PHE A 286 -1.66 -5.70 7.17
CA PHE A 286 -0.89 -5.83 5.92
C PHE A 286 0.61 -5.73 6.16
N LEU A 287 1.37 -6.65 5.57
CA LEU A 287 2.81 -6.54 5.37
C LEU A 287 3.01 -5.90 3.98
N CYS A 288 3.02 -4.56 3.95
CA CYS A 288 2.86 -3.79 2.72
C CYS A 288 4.01 -3.98 1.73
N ASP A 289 5.24 -4.10 2.23
CA ASP A 289 6.44 -4.22 1.42
C ASP A 289 7.61 -4.85 2.18
N ARG A 290 8.73 -5.04 1.46
CA ARG A 290 9.94 -5.69 1.96
C ARG A 290 10.86 -4.69 2.67
N GLY A 291 11.54 -5.16 3.72
CA GLY A 291 12.46 -4.37 4.53
C GLY A 291 13.77 -3.98 3.82
N ASP A 292 14.16 -4.72 2.78
CA ASP A 292 15.39 -4.47 2.01
C ASP A 292 15.44 -3.08 1.33
N ARG A 293 14.30 -2.41 1.20
CA ARG A 293 14.19 -1.04 0.66
C ARG A 293 14.54 0.05 1.66
N TYR A 294 14.79 -0.31 2.91
CA TYR A 294 14.86 0.63 4.04
C TYR A 294 16.14 0.51 4.85
N PHE A 295 17.19 -0.14 4.33
CA PHE A 295 18.47 -0.31 5.05
C PHE A 295 19.07 1.01 5.54
N SER A 296 18.89 2.09 4.79
CA SER A 296 19.38 3.41 5.16
C SER A 296 18.56 4.12 6.24
N CYS A 297 17.36 3.60 6.58
CA CYS A 297 16.45 4.22 7.53
C CYS A 297 15.79 3.28 8.55
N LEU A 298 16.13 1.98 8.52
CA LEU A 298 15.70 1.00 9.54
C LEU A 298 16.62 1.00 10.74
#